data_4955d167c6b215f59bf02c43977d557a
#
_entry.id   4955d167c6b215f59bf02c43977d557a
#
_cell.length_a   1.000
_cell.length_b   1.000
_cell.length_c   1.000
_cell.angle_alpha   90.00
_cell.angle_beta   90.00
_cell.angle_gamma   90.00
#
_symmetry.space_group_name_H-M   'P 1'
#
loop_
_entity.id
_entity.type
_entity.pdbx_description
1 polymer ?
#
loop_
_entity_poly.entity_id
_entity_poly.type
_entity_poly.pdbx_seq_one_letter_code
_entity_poly.pdbx_strand_id
1 'polypeptide(L)'
;MSAGEEHLLSGIRVLDFTRALAGPTCTRMFAELGAEVIKIEAAPLGDLTRKISKLRADRSFYHIQHNLNKKSVCINLRDPKGMALVRELIPKCDVVVENFRPGVMADMSLDYDSLKQMKSDIILCSISALGQEGPLAKKPGYDYIAQAYSGVTSMIGHSDESPCIPLVGIGDVSTGVHGAFGIAAALLHRARTGRGQHLDISLLDCYYHNHEVNVHQHSGSGGKIMPTRGGRHVSYLCPAGVYRANGGDIMLMAFMHHWPDLCAAMDKNELLEKEGWLTDAERVVRQ
;
A
#
# COMPACT_ATOMS: atom_id res chain seq x y z
N MET A 1 17.80 -22.77 -2.99
CA MET A 1 17.90 -22.07 -4.28
C MET A 1 19.19 -22.55 -4.93
N SER A 2 19.12 -23.04 -6.16
CA SER A 2 20.27 -23.56 -6.91
C SER A 2 21.24 -22.40 -7.25
N ALA A 3 22.53 -22.59 -7.00
CA ALA A 3 23.55 -21.66 -7.41
C ALA A 3 23.62 -21.68 -8.95
N GLY A 4 23.10 -20.65 -9.62
CA GLY A 4 23.18 -20.51 -11.07
C GLY A 4 21.95 -19.89 -11.78
N GLU A 5 20.82 -19.70 -11.09
CA GLU A 5 19.68 -19.00 -11.70
C GLU A 5 19.79 -17.51 -11.47
N GLU A 6 19.80 -16.75 -12.55
CA GLU A 6 19.77 -15.28 -12.52
C GLU A 6 18.32 -14.83 -12.26
N HIS A 7 18.09 -14.18 -11.12
CA HIS A 7 16.78 -13.62 -10.76
C HIS A 7 16.56 -12.28 -11.44
N LEU A 8 15.29 -11.83 -11.53
CA LEU A 8 14.88 -10.60 -12.24
C LEU A 8 15.65 -9.35 -11.77
N LEU A 9 15.97 -9.25 -10.50
CA LEU A 9 16.67 -8.10 -9.92
C LEU A 9 18.08 -8.47 -9.39
N SER A 10 18.67 -9.54 -9.93
CA SER A 10 20.08 -9.87 -9.63
C SER A 10 21.00 -8.68 -9.97
N GLY A 11 21.92 -8.37 -9.08
CA GLY A 11 22.83 -7.24 -9.22
C GLY A 11 22.29 -5.90 -8.69
N ILE A 12 20.99 -5.79 -8.40
CA ILE A 12 20.42 -4.59 -7.76
C ILE A 12 20.61 -4.67 -6.25
N ARG A 13 21.10 -3.58 -5.65
CA ARG A 13 21.29 -3.45 -4.20
C ARG A 13 20.43 -2.34 -3.63
N VAL A 14 19.63 -2.66 -2.60
CA VAL A 14 18.71 -1.75 -1.91
C VAL A 14 19.20 -1.53 -0.47
N LEU A 15 19.39 -0.29 -0.08
CA LEU A 15 19.62 0.11 1.31
C LEU A 15 18.26 0.48 1.95
N ASP A 16 17.83 -0.32 2.90
CA ASP A 16 16.49 -0.29 3.48
C ASP A 16 16.50 0.28 4.89
N PHE A 17 16.05 1.53 5.07
CA PHE A 17 15.86 2.17 6.38
C PHE A 17 14.43 2.02 6.91
N THR A 18 13.60 1.27 6.23
CA THR A 18 12.16 1.23 6.54
C THR A 18 11.83 0.46 7.82
N ARG A 19 10.66 0.78 8.38
CA ARG A 19 10.12 0.16 9.60
C ARG A 19 8.64 -0.11 9.45
N ALA A 20 8.07 -0.94 10.32
CA ALA A 20 6.67 -1.31 10.38
C ALA A 20 6.20 -2.11 9.16
N LEU A 21 5.40 -1.53 8.23
CA LEU A 21 4.71 -2.30 7.20
C LEU A 21 4.90 -1.76 5.78
N ALA A 22 4.56 -0.51 5.49
CA ALA A 22 4.56 0.02 4.12
C ALA A 22 5.92 -0.10 3.42
N GLY A 23 6.96 0.47 4.03
CA GLY A 23 8.33 0.38 3.49
C GLY A 23 8.88 -1.04 3.45
N PRO A 24 8.79 -1.83 4.54
CA PRO A 24 9.20 -3.22 4.52
C PRO A 24 8.49 -4.07 3.46
N THR A 25 7.21 -3.82 3.15
CA THR A 25 6.50 -4.48 2.05
C THR A 25 7.16 -4.15 0.70
N CYS A 26 7.47 -2.88 0.45
CA CYS A 26 8.17 -2.45 -0.76
C CYS A 26 9.50 -3.18 -0.92
N THR A 27 10.37 -3.12 0.08
CA THR A 27 11.74 -3.67 -0.01
C THR A 27 11.76 -5.20 0.03
N ARG A 28 10.76 -5.85 0.65
CA ARG A 28 10.58 -7.31 0.60
C ARG A 28 10.34 -7.78 -0.84
N MET A 29 9.48 -7.10 -1.61
CA MET A 29 9.22 -7.46 -3.00
C MET A 29 10.51 -7.46 -3.83
N PHE A 30 11.43 -6.51 -3.59
CA PHE A 30 12.74 -6.50 -4.21
C PHE A 30 13.59 -7.71 -3.80
N ALA A 31 13.60 -8.04 -2.51
CA ALA A 31 14.33 -9.20 -2.00
C ALA A 31 13.78 -10.53 -2.56
N GLU A 32 12.46 -10.65 -2.72
CA GLU A 32 11.80 -11.81 -3.32
C GLU A 32 12.13 -11.96 -4.82
N LEU A 33 12.37 -10.85 -5.52
CA LEU A 33 12.78 -10.83 -6.92
C LEU A 33 14.31 -10.94 -7.13
N GLY A 34 15.07 -11.14 -6.06
CA GLY A 34 16.51 -11.43 -6.12
C GLY A 34 17.45 -10.24 -5.94
N ALA A 35 16.94 -9.05 -5.62
CA ALA A 35 17.80 -7.94 -5.22
C ALA A 35 18.46 -8.21 -3.86
N GLU A 36 19.67 -7.69 -3.67
CA GLU A 36 20.32 -7.67 -2.36
C GLU A 36 19.75 -6.52 -1.53
N VAL A 37 18.93 -6.83 -0.53
CA VAL A 37 18.33 -5.83 0.37
C VAL A 37 19.07 -5.83 1.70
N ILE A 38 19.69 -4.69 2.03
CA ILE A 38 20.43 -4.46 3.28
C ILE A 38 19.56 -3.57 4.17
N LYS A 39 18.95 -4.18 5.19
CA LYS A 39 18.09 -3.48 6.14
C LYS A 39 18.91 -2.90 7.27
N ILE A 40 18.86 -1.58 7.43
CA ILE A 40 19.46 -0.85 8.56
C ILE A 40 18.47 -0.79 9.71
N GLU A 41 18.83 -1.40 10.81
CA GLU A 41 18.01 -1.43 12.02
C GLU A 41 18.64 -0.58 13.13
N ALA A 42 17.80 0.08 13.93
CA ALA A 42 18.26 0.96 14.99
C ALA A 42 18.84 0.17 16.19
N ALA A 43 20.12 0.37 16.49
CA ALA A 43 20.73 -0.22 17.67
C ALA A 43 20.16 0.42 18.96
N PRO A 44 20.07 -0.34 20.09
CA PRO A 44 20.38 -1.79 20.21
C PRO A 44 19.17 -2.69 19.94
N LEU A 45 17.96 -2.14 19.68
CA LEU A 45 16.70 -2.87 19.73
C LEU A 45 16.25 -3.45 18.38
N GLY A 46 16.83 -2.98 17.28
CA GLY A 46 16.40 -3.35 15.93
C GLY A 46 15.07 -2.69 15.52
N ASP A 47 14.41 -3.27 14.55
CA ASP A 47 13.07 -2.86 14.12
C ASP A 47 12.04 -3.12 15.24
N LEU A 48 11.16 -2.16 15.48
CA LEU A 48 10.09 -2.27 16.50
C LEU A 48 9.21 -3.51 16.29
N THR A 49 9.05 -3.95 15.04
CA THR A 49 8.24 -5.11 14.68
C THR A 49 8.80 -6.43 15.22
N ARG A 50 10.07 -6.49 15.61
CA ARG A 50 10.66 -7.64 16.29
C ARG A 50 9.99 -7.97 17.63
N LYS A 51 9.27 -6.98 18.21
CA LYS A 51 8.55 -7.12 19.48
C LYS A 51 7.05 -7.35 19.30
N ILE A 52 6.53 -7.21 18.08
CA ILE A 52 5.11 -7.37 17.79
C ILE A 52 4.78 -8.86 17.64
N SER A 53 3.68 -9.31 18.28
CA SER A 53 3.12 -10.65 18.10
C SER A 53 4.18 -11.77 18.14
N LYS A 54 4.95 -11.80 19.22
CA LYS A 54 5.88 -12.88 19.48
C LYS A 54 5.09 -14.14 19.84
N LEU A 55 5.08 -15.11 18.96
CA LEU A 55 4.25 -16.30 19.11
C LEU A 55 5.10 -17.56 19.35
N ARG A 56 5.82 -18.03 18.34
CA ARG A 56 6.57 -19.29 18.40
C ARG A 56 8.07 -19.01 18.60
N ALA A 57 8.68 -19.67 19.59
CA ALA A 57 10.10 -19.54 19.89
C ALA A 57 10.56 -18.08 20.11
N ASP A 58 9.73 -17.28 20.78
CA ASP A 58 9.93 -15.84 21.04
C ASP A 58 10.23 -15.00 19.79
N ARG A 59 9.74 -15.43 18.61
CA ARG A 59 9.92 -14.74 17.32
C ARG A 59 8.67 -14.01 16.91
N SER A 60 8.83 -12.80 16.38
CA SER A 60 7.77 -12.07 15.71
C SER A 60 7.59 -12.58 14.28
N PHE A 61 6.52 -13.31 14.03
CA PHE A 61 6.18 -13.75 12.67
C PHE A 61 5.78 -12.56 11.79
N TYR A 62 5.24 -11.50 12.37
CA TYR A 62 4.99 -10.24 11.68
C TYR A 62 6.31 -9.66 11.10
N HIS A 63 7.36 -9.57 11.94
CA HIS A 63 8.66 -9.10 11.47
C HIS A 63 9.23 -10.01 10.37
N ILE A 64 9.18 -11.32 10.57
CA ILE A 64 9.68 -12.30 9.60
C ILE A 64 8.97 -12.14 8.25
N GLN A 65 7.63 -12.10 8.26
CA GLN A 65 6.81 -11.98 7.05
C GLN A 65 7.19 -10.76 6.19
N HIS A 66 7.45 -9.60 6.83
CA HIS A 66 7.73 -8.36 6.10
C HIS A 66 9.22 -8.12 5.81
N ASN A 67 10.09 -9.02 6.28
CA ASN A 67 11.54 -8.86 6.10
C ASN A 67 12.22 -10.13 5.56
N LEU A 68 11.46 -11.00 4.88
CA LEU A 68 12.00 -12.19 4.21
C LEU A 68 13.11 -11.81 3.22
N ASN A 69 14.16 -12.63 3.17
CA ASN A 69 15.32 -12.51 2.28
C ASN A 69 16.17 -11.24 2.43
N LYS A 70 15.90 -10.39 3.43
CA LYS A 70 16.72 -9.21 3.70
C LYS A 70 17.91 -9.56 4.59
N LYS A 71 19.05 -8.92 4.35
CA LYS A 71 20.20 -8.90 5.25
C LYS A 71 20.02 -7.78 6.28
N SER A 72 20.10 -8.11 7.56
CA SER A 72 19.93 -7.11 8.63
C SER A 72 21.28 -6.65 9.18
N VAL A 73 21.42 -5.34 9.34
CA VAL A 73 22.57 -4.70 10.00
C VAL A 73 22.06 -3.74 11.07
N CYS A 74 22.48 -3.95 12.31
CA CYS A 74 22.06 -3.11 13.44
C CYS A 74 23.08 -2.00 13.67
N ILE A 75 22.70 -0.74 13.43
CA ILE A 75 23.58 0.43 13.48
C ILE A 75 22.94 1.54 14.32
N ASN A 76 23.75 2.18 15.17
CA ASN A 76 23.33 3.42 15.82
C ASN A 76 23.56 4.61 14.89
N LEU A 77 22.52 5.09 14.25
CA LEU A 77 22.56 6.23 13.31
C LEU A 77 22.83 7.59 14.02
N ARG A 78 22.77 7.64 15.36
CA ARG A 78 23.14 8.82 16.15
C ARG A 78 24.64 8.86 16.48
N ASP A 79 25.34 7.76 16.29
CA ASP A 79 26.79 7.68 16.48
C ASP A 79 27.49 8.07 15.17
N PRO A 80 28.44 9.02 15.18
CA PRO A 80 29.18 9.41 13.97
C PRO A 80 29.87 8.24 13.26
N LYS A 81 30.34 7.23 13.98
CA LYS A 81 30.93 6.03 13.40
C LYS A 81 29.91 5.17 12.69
N GLY A 82 28.72 5.03 13.29
CA GLY A 82 27.59 4.33 12.66
C GLY A 82 27.15 5.02 11.36
N MET A 83 27.03 6.34 11.39
CA MET A 83 26.70 7.12 10.21
C MET A 83 27.80 7.05 9.13
N ALA A 84 29.07 7.03 9.50
CA ALA A 84 30.16 6.84 8.55
C ALA A 84 30.04 5.52 7.78
N LEU A 85 29.73 4.41 8.47
CA LEU A 85 29.51 3.12 7.83
C LEU A 85 28.35 3.14 6.84
N VAL A 86 27.24 3.83 7.18
CA VAL A 86 26.11 4.00 6.28
C VAL A 86 26.52 4.77 5.02
N ARG A 87 27.28 5.86 5.16
CA ARG A 87 27.77 6.65 4.03
C ARG A 87 28.73 5.86 3.11
N GLU A 88 29.49 4.92 3.67
CA GLU A 88 30.32 4.00 2.87
C GLU A 88 29.50 2.95 2.07
N LEU A 89 28.29 2.62 2.54
CA LEU A 89 27.40 1.69 1.86
C LEU A 89 26.63 2.35 0.70
N ILE A 90 26.24 3.62 0.84
CA ILE A 90 25.39 4.33 -0.14
C ILE A 90 25.96 4.26 -1.57
N PRO A 91 27.25 4.55 -1.86
CA PRO A 91 27.77 4.46 -3.23
C PRO A 91 27.72 3.05 -3.84
N LYS A 92 27.57 2.02 -3.00
CA LYS A 92 27.49 0.62 -3.40
C LYS A 92 26.05 0.14 -3.62
N CYS A 93 25.06 1.02 -3.38
CA CYS A 93 23.64 0.71 -3.50
C CYS A 93 23.04 1.43 -4.71
N ASP A 94 21.98 0.86 -5.28
CA ASP A 94 21.22 1.40 -6.41
C ASP A 94 20.03 2.22 -5.95
N VAL A 95 19.44 1.81 -4.83
CA VAL A 95 18.21 2.37 -4.28
C VAL A 95 18.37 2.55 -2.78
N VAL A 96 17.87 3.66 -2.28
CA VAL A 96 17.65 3.90 -0.84
C VAL A 96 16.14 3.98 -0.63
N VAL A 97 15.62 3.25 0.36
CA VAL A 97 14.20 3.29 0.74
C VAL A 97 14.07 3.64 2.21
N GLU A 98 13.23 4.61 2.51
CA GLU A 98 12.97 5.05 3.88
C GLU A 98 11.47 5.31 4.10
N ASN A 99 11.02 5.26 5.36
CA ASN A 99 9.66 5.65 5.74
C ASN A 99 9.64 6.38 7.09
N PHE A 100 10.57 7.31 7.26
CA PHE A 100 10.61 8.21 8.39
C PHE A 100 9.60 9.36 8.21
N ARG A 101 9.51 10.22 9.21
CA ARG A 101 8.80 11.49 9.06
C ARG A 101 9.58 12.40 8.13
N PRO A 102 8.89 13.24 7.34
CA PRO A 102 9.55 14.25 6.52
C PRO A 102 10.56 15.08 7.31
N GLY A 103 11.74 15.28 6.75
CA GLY A 103 12.86 15.99 7.35
C GLY A 103 13.90 15.10 8.05
N VAL A 104 13.55 13.90 8.51
CA VAL A 104 14.49 13.02 9.24
C VAL A 104 15.70 12.61 8.37
N MET A 105 15.50 12.34 7.10
CA MET A 105 16.61 12.05 6.19
C MET A 105 17.52 13.28 6.00
N ALA A 106 16.94 14.48 5.91
CA ALA A 106 17.71 15.72 5.82
C ALA A 106 18.53 16.00 7.09
N ASP A 107 17.94 15.76 8.28
CA ASP A 107 18.65 15.90 9.56
C ASP A 107 19.89 14.98 9.65
N MET A 108 19.85 13.84 8.94
CA MET A 108 20.98 12.90 8.83
C MET A 108 21.92 13.21 7.66
N SER A 109 21.63 14.22 6.84
CA SER A 109 22.30 14.51 5.56
C SER A 109 22.27 13.28 4.63
N LEU A 110 21.08 12.69 4.52
CA LEU A 110 20.73 11.55 3.65
C LEU A 110 19.50 11.86 2.79
N ASP A 111 19.12 13.14 2.66
CA ASP A 111 18.13 13.60 1.67
C ASP A 111 18.62 13.34 0.25
N TYR A 112 17.73 13.49 -0.73
CA TYR A 112 18.05 13.15 -2.12
C TYR A 112 19.26 13.91 -2.67
N ASP A 113 19.41 15.20 -2.36
CA ASP A 113 20.52 16.02 -2.85
C ASP A 113 21.85 15.55 -2.23
N SER A 114 21.86 15.24 -0.94
CA SER A 114 23.02 14.66 -0.25
C SER A 114 23.40 13.30 -0.79
N LEU A 115 22.41 12.42 -1.03
CA LEU A 115 22.63 11.09 -1.61
C LEU A 115 23.18 11.19 -3.03
N LYS A 116 22.65 12.11 -3.83
CA LYS A 116 23.08 12.35 -5.22
C LYS A 116 24.54 12.84 -5.32
N GLN A 117 25.03 13.55 -4.32
CA GLN A 117 26.44 13.91 -4.24
C GLN A 117 27.34 12.68 -4.01
N MET A 118 26.86 11.65 -3.30
CA MET A 118 27.61 10.42 -3.04
C MET A 118 27.52 9.45 -4.23
N LYS A 119 26.35 9.43 -4.94
CA LYS A 119 26.11 8.60 -6.11
C LYS A 119 25.11 9.29 -7.02
N SER A 120 25.59 9.82 -8.14
CA SER A 120 24.84 10.70 -9.04
C SER A 120 23.57 10.10 -9.65
N ASP A 121 23.51 8.76 -9.77
CA ASP A 121 22.40 7.99 -10.32
C ASP A 121 21.56 7.26 -9.28
N ILE A 122 21.70 7.65 -8.00
CA ILE A 122 20.96 7.03 -6.89
C ILE A 122 19.45 7.25 -7.03
N ILE A 123 18.67 6.26 -6.64
CA ILE A 123 17.22 6.37 -6.52
C ILE A 123 16.89 6.42 -5.02
N LEU A 124 16.15 7.45 -4.58
CA LEU A 124 15.58 7.54 -3.26
C LEU A 124 14.07 7.33 -3.35
N CYS A 125 13.52 6.42 -2.54
CA CYS A 125 12.09 6.27 -2.35
C CYS A 125 11.72 6.60 -0.89
N SER A 126 11.00 7.70 -0.71
CA SER A 126 10.47 8.15 0.57
C SER A 126 9.00 7.77 0.67
N ILE A 127 8.66 6.94 1.65
CA ILE A 127 7.29 6.51 1.93
C ILE A 127 6.81 7.21 3.20
N SER A 128 5.73 7.98 3.10
CA SER A 128 5.18 8.72 4.25
C SER A 128 3.66 8.61 4.32
N ALA A 129 3.09 9.04 5.44
CA ALA A 129 1.64 9.00 5.59
C ALA A 129 0.92 10.01 4.67
N LEU A 130 1.46 11.24 4.56
CA LEU A 130 0.77 12.39 3.96
C LEU A 130 1.65 13.16 2.95
N GLY A 131 2.71 12.54 2.41
CA GLY A 131 3.65 13.14 1.48
C GLY A 131 4.83 13.85 2.16
N GLN A 132 5.88 14.12 1.39
CA GLN A 132 7.07 14.87 1.85
C GLN A 132 6.81 16.38 1.88
N GLU A 133 5.87 16.84 1.07
CA GLU A 133 5.54 18.26 0.90
C GLU A 133 4.03 18.51 1.13
N GLY A 134 3.65 19.77 1.19
CA GLY A 134 2.25 20.21 1.35
C GLY A 134 1.83 20.47 2.80
N PRO A 135 0.58 20.91 3.01
CA PRO A 135 0.11 21.43 4.30
C PRO A 135 0.01 20.38 5.40
N LEU A 136 -0.05 19.10 5.03
CA LEU A 136 -0.19 18.00 5.97
C LEU A 136 1.12 17.21 6.20
N ALA A 137 2.18 17.48 5.45
CA ALA A 137 3.42 16.70 5.45
C ALA A 137 4.03 16.52 6.86
N LYS A 138 3.96 17.53 7.70
CA LYS A 138 4.51 17.50 9.07
C LYS A 138 3.59 16.83 10.11
N LYS A 139 2.33 16.52 9.73
CA LYS A 139 1.42 15.85 10.66
C LYS A 139 1.82 14.36 10.84
N PRO A 140 1.77 13.86 12.08
CA PRO A 140 1.98 12.43 12.29
C PRO A 140 0.82 11.65 11.68
N GLY A 141 1.13 10.51 11.07
CA GLY A 141 0.13 9.62 10.49
C GLY A 141 0.63 8.19 10.39
N TYR A 142 -0.33 7.29 10.42
CA TYR A 142 -0.20 5.87 10.14
C TYR A 142 -1.32 5.49 9.17
N ASP A 143 -1.43 4.22 8.80
CA ASP A 143 -2.40 3.69 7.84
C ASP A 143 -3.81 4.28 8.04
N TYR A 144 -4.44 4.06 9.19
CA TYR A 144 -5.83 4.51 9.42
C TYR A 144 -6.01 6.03 9.44
N ILE A 145 -4.96 6.78 9.71
CA ILE A 145 -5.00 8.25 9.62
C ILE A 145 -5.06 8.68 8.15
N ALA A 146 -4.21 8.12 7.31
CA ALA A 146 -4.25 8.36 5.87
C ALA A 146 -5.57 7.87 5.24
N GLN A 147 -6.09 6.71 5.69
CA GLN A 147 -7.40 6.20 5.29
C GLN A 147 -8.53 7.17 5.61
N ALA A 148 -8.50 7.79 6.78
CA ALA A 148 -9.51 8.78 7.17
C ALA A 148 -9.39 10.06 6.33
N TYR A 149 -8.18 10.58 6.14
CA TYR A 149 -7.95 11.79 5.32
C TYR A 149 -8.32 11.60 3.85
N SER A 150 -8.13 10.41 3.31
CA SER A 150 -8.51 10.08 1.92
C SER A 150 -10.02 9.90 1.73
N GLY A 151 -10.80 9.80 2.81
CA GLY A 151 -12.23 9.51 2.76
C GLY A 151 -12.58 8.02 2.69
N VAL A 152 -11.61 7.12 2.52
CA VAL A 152 -11.87 5.66 2.42
C VAL A 152 -12.55 5.12 3.67
N THR A 153 -12.18 5.60 4.87
CA THR A 153 -12.86 5.20 6.11
C THR A 153 -14.37 5.44 6.04
N SER A 154 -14.82 6.53 5.42
CA SER A 154 -16.26 6.85 5.31
C SER A 154 -17.02 5.90 4.37
N MET A 155 -16.31 5.10 3.56
CA MET A 155 -16.89 4.10 2.65
C MET A 155 -17.05 2.72 3.28
N ILE A 156 -16.53 2.51 4.50
CA ILE A 156 -16.51 1.19 5.15
C ILE A 156 -17.52 1.14 6.29
N GLY A 157 -18.42 0.17 6.26
CA GLY A 157 -19.45 -0.04 7.30
C GLY A 157 -20.88 0.07 6.75
N HIS A 158 -21.85 -0.04 7.65
CA HIS A 158 -23.27 0.14 7.32
C HIS A 158 -23.63 1.62 7.23
N SER A 159 -24.63 1.94 6.37
CA SER A 159 -25.04 3.32 6.07
C SER A 159 -25.57 4.09 7.27
N ASP A 160 -26.21 3.39 8.21
CA ASP A 160 -26.89 3.89 9.40
C ASP A 160 -26.03 3.85 10.66
N GLU A 161 -24.78 3.38 10.54
CA GLU A 161 -23.84 3.27 11.67
C GLU A 161 -22.59 4.14 11.44
N SER A 162 -21.76 4.25 12.47
CA SER A 162 -20.44 4.86 12.35
C SER A 162 -19.55 4.05 11.40
N PRO A 163 -18.62 4.71 10.68
CA PRO A 163 -17.66 3.99 9.86
C PRO A 163 -16.85 2.96 10.64
N CYS A 164 -16.52 1.86 9.98
CA CYS A 164 -15.65 0.81 10.52
C CYS A 164 -14.23 0.93 9.95
N ILE A 165 -13.28 0.26 10.60
CA ILE A 165 -11.93 0.07 10.06
C ILE A 165 -11.75 -1.41 9.69
N PRO A 166 -11.11 -1.74 8.57
CA PRO A 166 -10.78 -3.12 8.23
C PRO A 166 -9.60 -3.59 9.07
N LEU A 167 -9.60 -4.86 9.48
CA LEU A 167 -8.44 -5.48 10.13
C LEU A 167 -7.43 -6.00 9.08
N VAL A 168 -7.12 -5.17 8.11
CA VAL A 168 -6.13 -5.42 7.05
C VAL A 168 -5.38 -4.14 6.73
N GLY A 169 -4.09 -4.23 6.47
CA GLY A 169 -3.23 -3.08 6.17
C GLY A 169 -3.35 -2.63 4.71
N ILE A 170 -4.52 -2.17 4.30
CA ILE A 170 -4.80 -1.81 2.90
C ILE A 170 -3.86 -0.70 2.43
N GLY A 171 -3.75 0.39 3.16
CA GLY A 171 -2.92 1.53 2.78
C GLY A 171 -1.44 1.20 2.82
N ASP A 172 -0.96 0.64 3.92
CA ASP A 172 0.45 0.28 4.06
C ASP A 172 0.90 -0.71 2.95
N VAL A 173 0.14 -1.77 2.70
CA VAL A 173 0.49 -2.76 1.67
C VAL A 173 0.39 -2.16 0.28
N SER A 174 -0.68 -1.44 -0.02
CA SER A 174 -0.86 -0.74 -1.31
C SER A 174 0.28 0.25 -1.56
N THR A 175 0.65 1.05 -0.56
CA THR A 175 1.76 2.01 -0.66
C THR A 175 3.09 1.30 -0.89
N GLY A 176 3.33 0.17 -0.23
CA GLY A 176 4.50 -0.66 -0.47
C GLY A 176 4.59 -1.15 -1.92
N VAL A 177 3.46 -1.58 -2.50
CA VAL A 177 3.37 -2.00 -3.92
C VAL A 177 3.61 -0.81 -4.86
N HIS A 178 2.99 0.36 -4.62
CA HIS A 178 3.22 1.57 -5.42
C HIS A 178 4.69 2.01 -5.35
N GLY A 179 5.30 1.95 -4.16
CA GLY A 179 6.73 2.22 -3.99
C GLY A 179 7.60 1.26 -4.79
N ALA A 180 7.29 -0.04 -4.75
CA ALA A 180 8.02 -1.04 -5.52
C ALA A 180 7.89 -0.84 -7.03
N PHE A 181 6.68 -0.54 -7.52
CA PHE A 181 6.45 -0.20 -8.92
C PHE A 181 7.20 1.07 -9.33
N GLY A 182 7.14 2.13 -8.52
CA GLY A 182 7.84 3.38 -8.76
C GLY A 182 9.36 3.19 -8.85
N ILE A 183 9.94 2.40 -7.95
CA ILE A 183 11.38 2.07 -7.97
C ILE A 183 11.73 1.27 -9.23
N ALA A 184 10.92 0.28 -9.61
CA ALA A 184 11.16 -0.51 -10.82
C ALA A 184 11.14 0.38 -12.08
N ALA A 185 10.19 1.32 -12.18
CA ALA A 185 10.13 2.32 -13.25
C ALA A 185 11.35 3.27 -13.24
N ALA A 186 11.80 3.69 -12.04
CA ALA A 186 12.98 4.52 -11.89
C ALA A 186 14.28 3.78 -12.28
N LEU A 187 14.40 2.50 -11.96
CA LEU A 187 15.51 1.66 -12.40
C LEU A 187 15.55 1.52 -13.93
N LEU A 188 14.39 1.32 -14.56
CA LEU A 188 14.29 1.29 -16.04
C LEU A 188 14.66 2.65 -16.66
N HIS A 189 14.19 3.76 -16.06
CA HIS A 189 14.58 5.11 -16.48
C HIS A 189 16.08 5.31 -16.35
N ARG A 190 16.66 4.93 -15.22
CA ARG A 190 18.10 5.02 -14.96
C ARG A 190 18.91 4.21 -15.97
N ALA A 191 18.48 2.98 -16.30
CA ALA A 191 19.15 2.15 -17.29
C ALA A 191 19.20 2.81 -18.69
N ARG A 192 18.20 3.63 -19.04
CA ARG A 192 18.12 4.34 -20.34
C ARG A 192 18.84 5.68 -20.36
N THR A 193 18.91 6.37 -19.22
CA THR A 193 19.33 7.78 -19.15
C THR A 193 20.55 8.03 -18.27
N GLY A 194 20.95 7.06 -17.45
CA GLY A 194 21.97 7.23 -16.43
C GLY A 194 21.54 8.10 -15.23
N ARG A 195 20.25 8.45 -15.12
CA ARG A 195 19.74 9.38 -14.10
C ARG A 195 18.92 8.64 -13.04
N GLY A 196 19.28 8.87 -11.76
CA GLY A 196 18.42 8.53 -10.63
C GLY A 196 17.34 9.58 -10.39
N GLN A 197 16.48 9.33 -9.41
CA GLN A 197 15.41 10.27 -9.04
C GLN A 197 14.91 10.04 -7.61
N HIS A 198 14.23 11.05 -7.05
CA HIS A 198 13.48 10.94 -5.82
C HIS A 198 12.03 10.56 -6.11
N LEU A 199 11.52 9.58 -5.38
CA LEU A 199 10.14 9.13 -5.41
C LEU A 199 9.49 9.48 -4.06
N ASP A 200 8.48 10.32 -4.08
CA ASP A 200 7.63 10.60 -2.91
C ASP A 200 6.35 9.79 -3.05
N ILE A 201 6.14 8.84 -2.16
CA ILE A 201 4.99 7.93 -2.15
C ILE A 201 4.24 8.11 -0.83
N SER A 202 3.00 8.58 -0.89
CA SER A 202 2.20 8.75 0.32
C SER A 202 1.09 7.72 0.46
N LEU A 203 0.79 7.34 1.71
CA LEU A 203 -0.37 6.48 2.00
C LEU A 203 -1.67 7.18 1.60
N LEU A 204 -1.74 8.51 1.78
CA LEU A 204 -2.89 9.31 1.39
C LEU A 204 -3.22 9.16 -0.10
N ASP A 205 -2.21 9.34 -0.97
CA ASP A 205 -2.39 9.26 -2.42
C ASP A 205 -2.72 7.83 -2.86
N CYS A 206 -2.09 6.83 -2.24
CA CYS A 206 -2.41 5.43 -2.51
C CYS A 206 -3.85 5.07 -2.10
N TYR A 207 -4.31 5.55 -0.97
CA TYR A 207 -5.71 5.39 -0.59
C TYR A 207 -6.66 6.14 -1.54
N TYR A 208 -6.31 7.36 -1.94
CA TYR A 208 -7.09 8.13 -2.88
C TYR A 208 -7.18 7.44 -4.25
N HIS A 209 -6.08 6.84 -4.70
CA HIS A 209 -6.05 6.01 -5.91
C HIS A 209 -6.98 4.79 -5.83
N ASN A 210 -7.21 4.25 -4.63
CA ASN A 210 -8.11 3.10 -4.41
C ASN A 210 -9.60 3.48 -4.45
N HIS A 211 -9.96 4.76 -4.58
CA HIS A 211 -11.34 5.17 -4.84
C HIS A 211 -11.74 4.84 -6.29
N GLU A 212 -12.21 3.63 -6.52
CA GLU A 212 -12.58 3.12 -7.83
C GLU A 212 -13.64 3.99 -8.52
N VAL A 213 -14.87 3.97 -8.00
CA VAL A 213 -16.01 4.67 -8.61
C VAL A 213 -16.37 5.99 -7.92
N ASN A 214 -15.97 6.16 -6.67
CA ASN A 214 -16.47 7.23 -5.80
C ASN A 214 -16.07 8.62 -6.30
N VAL A 215 -14.80 8.80 -6.67
CA VAL A 215 -14.28 10.11 -7.13
C VAL A 215 -14.93 10.51 -8.44
N HIS A 216 -15.03 9.60 -9.41
CA HIS A 216 -15.61 9.96 -10.70
C HIS A 216 -17.12 10.16 -10.62
N GLN A 217 -17.86 9.42 -9.78
CA GLN A 217 -19.29 9.65 -9.56
C GLN A 217 -19.54 11.05 -8.99
N HIS A 218 -18.78 11.44 -7.97
CA HIS A 218 -18.89 12.78 -7.40
C HIS A 218 -18.50 13.86 -8.41
N SER A 219 -17.32 13.76 -8.99
CA SER A 219 -16.78 14.75 -9.94
C SER A 219 -17.61 14.80 -11.23
N GLY A 220 -17.92 13.66 -11.83
CA GLY A 220 -18.67 13.57 -13.09
C GLY A 220 -20.12 14.01 -12.97
N SER A 221 -20.72 13.92 -11.79
CA SER A 221 -22.07 14.44 -11.52
C SER A 221 -22.11 15.93 -11.16
N GLY A 222 -20.95 16.60 -11.08
CA GLY A 222 -20.86 17.98 -10.56
C GLY A 222 -21.26 18.08 -9.09
N GLY A 223 -20.91 17.08 -8.28
CA GLY A 223 -21.20 17.02 -6.85
C GLY A 223 -22.61 16.57 -6.49
N LYS A 224 -23.44 16.18 -7.45
CA LYS A 224 -24.83 15.74 -7.19
C LYS A 224 -24.90 14.34 -6.58
N ILE A 225 -23.97 13.46 -6.95
CA ILE A 225 -23.84 12.13 -6.36
C ILE A 225 -22.77 12.23 -5.27
N MET A 226 -23.18 11.94 -4.03
CA MET A 226 -22.28 11.83 -2.89
C MET A 226 -22.18 10.33 -2.52
N PRO A 227 -21.10 9.64 -2.90
CA PRO A 227 -20.93 8.24 -2.54
C PRO A 227 -20.91 8.06 -1.02
N THR A 228 -21.55 7.00 -0.57
CA THR A 228 -21.63 6.62 0.83
C THR A 228 -21.39 5.11 0.97
N ARG A 229 -21.07 4.68 2.18
CA ARG A 229 -20.96 3.25 2.47
C ARG A 229 -22.29 2.53 2.31
N GLY A 230 -22.25 1.39 1.64
CA GLY A 230 -23.43 0.57 1.32
C GLY A 230 -23.62 -0.64 2.27
N GLY A 231 -22.77 -0.82 3.27
CA GLY A 231 -22.82 -1.97 4.16
C GLY A 231 -22.50 -3.26 3.44
N ARG A 232 -23.50 -4.13 3.34
CA ARG A 232 -23.35 -5.43 2.67
C ARG A 232 -23.42 -5.36 1.15
N HIS A 233 -23.94 -4.28 0.58
CA HIS A 233 -24.27 -4.20 -0.83
C HIS A 233 -23.59 -3.00 -1.50
N VAL A 234 -23.33 -3.14 -2.79
CA VAL A 234 -22.82 -2.07 -3.65
C VAL A 234 -23.98 -1.11 -3.99
N SER A 235 -23.75 0.20 -3.87
CA SER A 235 -24.81 1.21 -4.01
C SER A 235 -25.23 1.53 -5.44
N TYR A 236 -24.55 0.99 -6.45
CA TYR A 236 -24.78 1.32 -7.87
C TYR A 236 -25.04 0.10 -8.76
N LEU A 237 -25.04 -1.11 -8.20
CA LEU A 237 -25.26 -2.36 -8.92
C LEU A 237 -26.07 -3.33 -8.05
N CYS A 238 -27.09 -3.95 -8.58
CA CYS A 238 -27.89 -4.95 -7.87
C CYS A 238 -28.31 -6.10 -8.79
N PRO A 239 -28.05 -7.37 -8.37
CA PRO A 239 -27.45 -7.75 -7.09
C PRO A 239 -25.91 -7.70 -7.11
N ALA A 240 -25.31 -7.01 -6.14
CA ALA A 240 -23.90 -7.06 -5.89
C ALA A 240 -23.64 -6.85 -4.40
N GLY A 241 -23.07 -7.85 -3.72
CA GLY A 241 -22.79 -7.80 -2.30
C GLY A 241 -22.91 -9.12 -1.58
N VAL A 242 -23.09 -9.04 -0.27
CA VAL A 242 -23.23 -10.19 0.63
C VAL A 242 -24.70 -10.43 0.93
N TYR A 243 -25.20 -11.59 0.56
CA TYR A 243 -26.59 -12.01 0.73
C TYR A 243 -26.71 -13.18 1.68
N ARG A 244 -27.78 -13.21 2.46
CA ARG A 244 -28.05 -14.35 3.32
C ARG A 244 -28.67 -15.49 2.51
N ALA A 245 -28.11 -16.69 2.66
CA ALA A 245 -28.61 -17.93 2.07
C ALA A 245 -28.83 -19.00 3.14
N ASN A 246 -29.45 -20.12 2.76
CA ASN A 246 -29.56 -21.28 3.65
C ASN A 246 -28.17 -21.82 3.99
N GLY A 247 -27.80 -21.74 5.26
CA GLY A 247 -26.52 -22.25 5.75
C GLY A 247 -25.39 -21.22 5.81
N GLY A 248 -25.62 -19.93 5.50
CA GLY A 248 -24.61 -18.90 5.65
C GLY A 248 -24.80 -17.71 4.73
N ASP A 249 -23.77 -16.87 4.64
CA ASP A 249 -23.73 -15.74 3.74
C ASP A 249 -23.02 -16.13 2.43
N ILE A 250 -23.49 -15.60 1.31
CA ILE A 250 -22.84 -15.74 0.00
C ILE A 250 -22.48 -14.37 -0.56
N MET A 251 -21.38 -14.29 -1.28
CA MET A 251 -21.04 -13.15 -2.11
C MET A 251 -21.67 -13.37 -3.50
N LEU A 252 -22.47 -12.41 -3.93
CA LEU A 252 -23.12 -12.44 -5.23
C LEU A 252 -22.79 -11.15 -6.00
N MET A 253 -22.51 -11.29 -7.30
CA MET A 253 -22.33 -10.16 -8.21
C MET A 253 -22.87 -10.54 -9.58
N ALA A 254 -23.97 -9.92 -9.99
CA ALA A 254 -24.62 -10.19 -11.26
C ALA A 254 -24.86 -8.89 -12.03
N PHE A 255 -24.20 -8.77 -13.18
CA PHE A 255 -24.45 -7.69 -14.13
C PHE A 255 -25.76 -7.92 -14.91
N MET A 256 -26.22 -6.93 -15.65
CA MET A 256 -27.48 -6.98 -16.42
C MET A 256 -27.66 -8.26 -17.24
N HIS A 257 -26.61 -8.73 -17.90
CA HIS A 257 -26.65 -9.95 -18.73
C HIS A 257 -26.74 -11.24 -17.94
N HIS A 258 -26.38 -11.24 -16.64
CA HIS A 258 -26.54 -12.38 -15.75
C HIS A 258 -27.91 -12.42 -15.04
N TRP A 259 -28.67 -11.32 -15.12
CA TRP A 259 -29.93 -11.21 -14.41
C TRP A 259 -30.96 -12.29 -14.78
N PRO A 260 -31.14 -12.67 -16.07
CA PRO A 260 -32.02 -13.77 -16.45
C PRO A 260 -31.63 -15.12 -15.84
N ASP A 261 -30.33 -15.44 -15.87
CA ASP A 261 -29.82 -16.70 -15.31
C ASP A 261 -30.03 -16.76 -13.79
N LEU A 262 -29.82 -15.63 -13.12
CA LEU A 262 -30.07 -15.53 -11.70
C LEU A 262 -31.56 -15.67 -11.35
N CYS A 263 -32.44 -15.04 -12.11
CA CYS A 263 -33.89 -15.23 -11.95
C CYS A 263 -34.30 -16.69 -12.12
N ALA A 264 -33.78 -17.36 -13.13
CA ALA A 264 -34.00 -18.78 -13.34
C ALA A 264 -33.47 -19.64 -12.17
N ALA A 265 -32.26 -19.34 -11.68
CA ALA A 265 -31.68 -20.05 -10.55
C ALA A 265 -32.44 -19.88 -9.23
N MET A 266 -33.14 -18.73 -9.07
CA MET A 266 -34.00 -18.45 -7.92
C MET A 266 -35.45 -18.95 -8.10
N ASP A 267 -35.79 -19.49 -9.26
CA ASP A 267 -37.19 -19.80 -9.67
C ASP A 267 -38.09 -18.55 -9.59
N LYS A 268 -37.59 -17.43 -10.10
CA LYS A 268 -38.19 -16.10 -10.07
C LYS A 268 -38.21 -15.41 -11.43
N ASN A 269 -38.52 -16.15 -12.49
CA ASN A 269 -38.54 -15.62 -13.85
C ASN A 269 -39.55 -14.47 -14.03
N GLU A 270 -40.59 -14.38 -13.19
CA GLU A 270 -41.52 -13.26 -13.17
C GLU A 270 -40.90 -11.88 -12.95
N LEU A 271 -39.69 -11.85 -12.35
CA LEU A 271 -38.95 -10.58 -12.11
C LEU A 271 -38.39 -9.98 -13.40
N LEU A 272 -38.28 -10.75 -14.47
CA LEU A 272 -37.78 -10.28 -15.77
C LEU A 272 -38.70 -9.28 -16.46
N GLU A 273 -39.97 -9.34 -16.15
CA GLU A 273 -41.02 -8.47 -16.72
C GLU A 273 -41.66 -7.54 -15.67
N LYS A 274 -41.25 -7.68 -14.41
CA LYS A 274 -41.83 -6.95 -13.28
C LYS A 274 -41.31 -5.54 -13.20
N GLU A 275 -42.17 -4.54 -13.22
CA GLU A 275 -41.84 -3.13 -13.03
C GLU A 275 -41.07 -2.92 -11.70
N GLY A 276 -40.01 -2.15 -11.76
CA GLY A 276 -39.12 -1.89 -10.64
C GLY A 276 -38.04 -2.96 -10.43
N TRP A 277 -37.87 -3.92 -11.37
CA TRP A 277 -36.82 -4.94 -11.34
C TRP A 277 -36.03 -5.01 -12.66
N LEU A 278 -36.36 -4.16 -13.63
CA LEU A 278 -35.83 -4.22 -15.00
C LEU A 278 -34.40 -3.67 -15.11
N THR A 279 -34.08 -2.67 -14.31
CA THR A 279 -32.75 -2.02 -14.33
C THR A 279 -32.01 -2.17 -13.02
N ASP A 280 -30.68 -2.00 -13.04
CA ASP A 280 -29.86 -1.99 -11.82
C ASP A 280 -30.31 -0.92 -10.83
N ALA A 281 -30.62 0.28 -11.34
CA ALA A 281 -31.10 1.39 -10.51
C ALA A 281 -32.41 1.06 -9.77
N GLU A 282 -33.36 0.40 -10.46
CA GLU A 282 -34.59 -0.05 -9.82
C GLU A 282 -34.36 -1.15 -8.78
N ARG A 283 -33.44 -2.06 -9.04
CA ARG A 283 -33.12 -3.14 -8.12
C ARG A 283 -32.36 -2.65 -6.89
N VAL A 284 -31.44 -1.69 -7.06
CA VAL A 284 -30.67 -1.08 -5.95
C VAL A 284 -31.59 -0.50 -4.87
N VAL A 285 -32.71 0.13 -5.23
CA VAL A 285 -33.67 0.70 -4.27
C VAL A 285 -34.38 -0.38 -3.44
N ARG A 286 -34.32 -1.66 -3.88
CA ARG A 286 -35.02 -2.82 -3.26
C ARG A 286 -34.08 -3.82 -2.58
N GLN A 287 -32.80 -3.52 -2.53
CA GLN A 287 -31.77 -4.34 -1.88
C GLN A 287 -31.97 -4.53 -0.40
#